data_0f4391513f606221c8f3d7c62a05c445
#
_entry.id   0f4391513f606221c8f3d7c62a05c445
#
_cell.length_a   1.000
_cell.length_b   1.000
_cell.length_c   1.000
_cell.angle_alpha   90.00
_cell.angle_beta   90.00
_cell.angle_gamma   90.00
#
_symmetry.space_group_name_H-M   'P 1'
#
loop_
_entity.id
_entity.type
_entity.pdbx_description
1 polymer ?
#
loop_
_entity_poly.entity_id
_entity_poly.type
_entity_poly.pdbx_seq_one_letter_code
_entity_poly.pdbx_strand_id
1 'polypeptide(L)'
;MSDVKVEHKIVMTRAEVAQWIAEVGKALSGEGTVSIRLAESTVELKVPDNVRFEAEVEVDGDEVELELELKWSTARTTSKAAHKNSSAGA
;
A
#
# COMPACT_ATOMS: atom_id res chain seq x y z
N MET A 1 -2.94 11.07 -13.84
CA MET A 1 -2.52 12.24 -13.07
C MET A 1 -2.72 12.00 -11.61
N SER A 2 -1.74 12.34 -10.82
CA SER A 2 -1.79 12.13 -9.37
C SER A 2 -2.23 13.41 -8.69
N ASP A 3 -3.15 13.26 -7.74
CA ASP A 3 -3.51 14.38 -6.89
C ASP A 3 -2.46 14.58 -5.81
N VAL A 4 -1.97 13.48 -5.25
CA VAL A 4 -0.97 13.53 -4.19
C VAL A 4 -0.01 12.38 -4.39
N LYS A 5 1.26 12.63 -4.22
CA LYS A 5 2.27 11.59 -4.25
C LYS A 5 3.33 11.89 -3.22
N VAL A 6 3.59 10.92 -2.35
CA VAL A 6 4.64 11.01 -1.35
C VAL A 6 5.59 9.86 -1.57
N GLU A 7 6.87 10.18 -1.67
CA GLU A 7 7.87 9.17 -2.00
C GLU A 7 9.06 9.32 -1.09
N HIS A 8 9.64 8.17 -0.68
CA HIS A 8 10.80 8.19 0.21
C HIS A 8 11.78 7.13 -0.28
N LYS A 9 12.93 7.58 -0.75
CA LYS A 9 13.97 6.70 -1.28
C LYS A 9 15.26 6.96 -0.54
N ILE A 10 15.63 6.07 0.35
CA ILE A 10 16.86 6.20 1.11
C ILE A 10 17.44 4.82 1.37
N VAL A 11 18.68 4.80 1.82
CA VAL A 11 19.30 3.58 2.30
C VAL A 11 19.01 3.46 3.78
N MET A 12 18.44 2.33 4.17
CA MET A 12 18.10 2.05 5.57
C MET A 12 18.71 0.72 5.96
N THR A 13 18.91 0.53 7.25
CA THR A 13 19.33 -0.78 7.72
C THR A 13 18.18 -1.76 7.55
N ARG A 14 18.53 -3.05 7.48
CA ARG A 14 17.51 -4.08 7.37
C ARG A 14 16.55 -4.03 8.57
N ALA A 15 17.08 -3.75 9.75
CA ALA A 15 16.25 -3.66 10.94
C ALA A 15 15.26 -2.50 10.86
N GLU A 16 15.70 -1.37 10.34
CA GLU A 16 14.81 -0.22 10.20
C GLU A 16 13.70 -0.50 9.19
N VAL A 17 14.05 -1.17 8.09
CA VAL A 17 13.03 -1.54 7.11
C VAL A 17 12.03 -2.51 7.73
N ALA A 18 12.53 -3.49 8.49
CA ALA A 18 11.66 -4.47 9.11
C ALA A 18 10.69 -3.79 10.08
N GLN A 19 11.19 -2.82 10.84
CA GLN A 19 10.34 -2.11 11.77
C GLN A 19 9.28 -1.29 11.04
N TRP A 20 9.65 -0.63 9.96
CA TRP A 20 8.70 0.16 9.18
C TRP A 20 7.59 -0.74 8.62
N ILE A 21 7.97 -1.89 8.08
CA ILE A 21 6.99 -2.82 7.52
C ILE A 21 6.06 -3.33 8.61
N ALA A 22 6.62 -3.61 9.80
CA ALA A 22 5.80 -4.07 10.91
C ALA A 22 4.79 -3.01 11.34
N GLU A 23 5.21 -1.75 11.33
CA GLU A 23 4.30 -0.66 11.67
C GLU A 23 3.17 -0.52 10.66
N VAL A 24 3.49 -0.67 9.39
CA VAL A 24 2.47 -0.64 8.35
C VAL A 24 1.50 -1.80 8.54
N GLY A 25 2.04 -2.98 8.83
CA GLY A 25 1.19 -4.14 9.06
C GLY A 25 0.26 -3.94 10.24
N LYS A 26 0.80 -3.36 11.32
CA LYS A 26 -0.02 -3.10 12.48
C LYS A 26 -1.13 -2.09 12.18
N ALA A 27 -0.78 -1.04 11.43
CA ALA A 27 -1.77 -0.04 11.06
C ALA A 27 -2.87 -0.65 10.21
N LEU A 28 -2.50 -1.54 9.30
CA LEU A 28 -3.47 -2.18 8.42
C LEU A 28 -4.39 -3.15 9.16
N SER A 29 -3.97 -3.64 10.33
CA SER A 29 -4.81 -4.57 11.08
C SER A 29 -5.93 -3.87 11.81
N GLY A 30 -5.91 -2.53 11.86
CA GLY A 30 -7.01 -1.77 12.43
C GLY A 30 -8.16 -1.67 11.44
N GLU A 31 -9.07 -0.75 11.72
CA GLU A 31 -10.22 -0.56 10.86
C GLU A 31 -10.26 0.84 10.31
N GLY A 32 -10.67 0.93 9.04
CA GLY A 32 -10.94 2.22 8.43
C GLY A 32 -9.70 2.97 8.05
N THR A 33 -9.44 4.07 8.73
CA THR A 33 -8.35 4.96 8.37
C THR A 33 -7.01 4.42 8.91
N VAL A 34 -6.01 4.45 8.04
CA VAL A 34 -4.67 3.95 8.34
C VAL A 34 -3.70 5.11 8.20
N SER A 35 -2.83 5.28 9.19
CA SER A 35 -1.79 6.31 9.15
C SER A 35 -0.45 5.68 8.79
N ILE A 36 0.17 6.19 7.75
CA ILE A 36 1.46 5.69 7.26
C ILE A 36 2.48 6.81 7.37
N ARG A 37 3.61 6.52 7.98
CA ARG A 37 4.71 7.47 8.05
C ARG A 37 5.68 7.23 6.91
N LEU A 38 5.93 8.28 6.14
CA LEU A 38 6.90 8.24 5.07
C LEU A 38 7.77 9.47 5.20
N ALA A 39 9.06 9.27 5.41
CA ALA A 39 9.99 10.36 5.64
C ALA A 39 9.50 11.16 6.84
N GLU A 40 9.25 12.44 6.64
CA GLU A 40 8.75 13.29 7.72
C GLU A 40 7.26 13.55 7.60
N SER A 41 6.61 12.83 6.69
CA SER A 41 5.20 13.03 6.45
C SER A 41 4.40 11.89 7.05
N THR A 42 3.19 12.20 7.48
CA THR A 42 2.23 11.19 7.88
C THR A 42 1.06 11.30 6.94
N VAL A 43 0.72 10.20 6.30
CA VAL A 43 -0.36 10.16 5.32
C VAL A 43 -1.47 9.30 5.90
N GLU A 44 -2.69 9.83 5.89
CA GLU A 44 -3.85 9.08 6.36
C GLU A 44 -4.63 8.58 5.17
N LEU A 45 -4.91 7.29 5.16
CA LEU A 45 -5.55 6.64 4.02
C LEU A 45 -6.76 5.86 4.51
N LYS A 46 -7.81 5.90 3.72
CA LYS A 46 -8.97 5.04 3.95
C LYS A 46 -8.74 3.75 3.19
N VAL A 47 -8.76 2.65 3.92
CA VAL A 47 -8.43 1.35 3.34
C VAL A 47 -9.64 0.43 3.48
N PRO A 48 -10.13 -0.11 2.37
CA PRO A 48 -11.26 -1.05 2.44
C PRO A 48 -10.82 -2.41 2.91
N ASP A 49 -11.77 -3.30 3.11
CA ASP A 49 -11.46 -4.64 3.59
C ASP A 49 -10.65 -5.45 2.59
N ASN A 50 -10.79 -5.15 1.32
CA ASN A 50 -10.07 -5.88 0.28
C ASN A 50 -9.21 -4.94 -0.51
N VAL A 51 -7.95 -5.31 -0.68
CA VAL A 51 -7.01 -4.51 -1.45
C VAL A 51 -6.30 -5.42 -2.42
N ARG A 52 -5.80 -4.84 -3.49
CA ARG A 52 -5.00 -5.58 -4.44
C ARG A 52 -3.56 -5.59 -3.97
N PHE A 53 -3.01 -6.78 -3.88
CA PHE A 53 -1.64 -6.95 -3.40
C PHE A 53 -0.78 -7.55 -4.50
N GLU A 54 0.37 -6.96 -4.75
CA GLU A 54 1.35 -7.49 -5.67
C GLU A 54 2.71 -7.52 -5.01
N ALA A 55 3.41 -8.61 -5.20
CA ALA A 55 4.77 -8.75 -4.70
C ALA A 55 5.63 -9.30 -5.81
N GLU A 56 6.82 -8.75 -5.96
CA GLU A 56 7.71 -9.16 -7.03
C GLU A 56 9.13 -9.23 -6.51
N VAL A 57 9.84 -10.28 -6.92
CA VAL A 57 11.27 -10.41 -6.63
C VAL A 57 11.99 -10.55 -7.96
N GLU A 58 13.02 -9.73 -8.13
CA GLU A 58 13.83 -9.80 -9.34
C GLU A 58 15.29 -9.89 -8.95
N VAL A 59 16.01 -10.79 -9.56
CA VAL A 59 17.45 -10.94 -9.36
C VAL A 59 18.13 -10.71 -10.68
N ASP A 60 19.04 -9.75 -10.71
CA ASP A 60 19.77 -9.41 -11.92
C ASP A 60 21.23 -9.24 -11.55
N GLY A 61 22.04 -10.27 -11.84
CA GLY A 61 23.43 -10.26 -11.43
C GLY A 61 23.54 -10.22 -9.93
N ASP A 62 24.20 -9.17 -9.44
CA ASP A 62 24.39 -8.99 -8.01
C ASP A 62 23.29 -8.19 -7.36
N GLU A 63 22.34 -7.72 -8.15
CA GLU A 63 21.27 -6.88 -7.63
C GLU A 63 20.01 -7.67 -7.38
N VAL A 64 19.37 -7.41 -6.26
CA VAL A 64 18.12 -8.05 -5.88
C VAL A 64 17.11 -6.97 -5.56
N GLU A 65 15.92 -7.13 -6.13
CA GLU A 65 14.84 -6.17 -5.90
C GLU A 65 13.62 -6.90 -5.39
N LEU A 66 13.07 -6.39 -4.30
CA LEU A 66 11.80 -6.87 -3.76
C LEU A 66 10.83 -5.71 -3.78
N GLU A 67 9.72 -5.88 -4.48
CA GLU A 67 8.69 -4.84 -4.56
C GLU A 67 7.40 -5.33 -3.94
N LEU A 68 6.80 -4.48 -3.16
CA LEU A 68 5.49 -4.74 -2.55
C LEU A 68 4.58 -3.59 -2.93
N GLU A 69 3.40 -3.93 -3.43
CA GLU A 69 2.46 -2.91 -3.86
C GLU A 69 1.07 -3.24 -3.37
N LEU A 70 0.41 -2.26 -2.79
CA LEU A 70 -0.99 -2.35 -2.39
C LEU A 70 -1.75 -1.27 -3.13
N LYS A 71 -2.87 -1.67 -3.72
CA LYS A 71 -3.69 -0.75 -4.49
C LYS A 71 -5.14 -0.91 -4.15
N TRP A 72 -5.85 0.18 -4.05
CA TRP A 72 -7.29 0.15 -3.84
C TRP A 72 -7.87 1.47 -4.31
N SER A 73 -9.19 1.49 -4.39
CA SER A 73 -9.92 2.69 -4.79
C SER A 73 -10.77 3.15 -3.62
N THR A 74 -10.76 4.44 -3.38
CA THR A 74 -11.64 5.02 -2.36
C THR A 74 -12.91 5.58 -2.96
N ALA A 75 -13.08 5.46 -4.28
CA ALA A 75 -14.29 5.94 -4.93
C ALA A 75 -15.47 5.12 -4.46
N ARG A 76 -16.62 5.79 -4.24
CA ARG A 76 -17.83 5.11 -3.96
C ARG A 76 -18.28 4.45 -5.21
N THR A 77 -18.44 3.18 -5.12
CA THR A 77 -19.01 2.53 -6.25
C THR A 77 -20.47 2.59 -6.12
N THR A 78 -21.06 3.02 -7.01
CA THR A 78 -22.46 3.09 -6.96
C THR A 78 -23.10 1.87 -7.60
N SER A 79 -22.64 2.06 -7.34
CA SER A 79 -22.76 1.13 -7.55
C SER A 79 -22.87 0.29 -7.97
N LYS A 80 -23.24 0.53 -7.90
CA LYS A 80 -23.03 -0.25 -8.14
C LYS A 80 -22.71 -1.03 -8.40
N ALA A 81 -22.99 -0.80 -8.56
CA ALA A 81 -22.49 -1.62 -8.72
C ALA A 81 -22.13 -2.20 -8.83
N ALA A 82 -22.55 -1.96 -9.04
CA ALA A 82 -21.92 -2.57 -9.06
C ALA A 82 -21.47 -3.21 -9.07
N HIS A 83 -21.79 -3.12 -9.25
CA HIS A 83 -21.02 -3.78 -9.37
C HIS A 83 -20.64 -4.54 -9.32
N LYS A 84 -21.21 -4.42 -9.39
CA LYS A 84 -20.63 -5.13 -9.48
C LYS A 84 -19.96 -5.77 -9.53
N ASN A 85 -20.27 -5.49 -9.62
CA ASN A 85 -19.42 -6.16 -9.71
C ASN A 85 -18.72 -6.55 -9.58
N SER A 86 -19.05 -6.26 -9.50
CA SER A 86 -18.22 -6.71 -9.38
C SER A 86 -17.58 -7.14 -9.38
N SER A 87 -17.82 -6.93 -9.27
CA SER A 87 -17.02 -7.48 -9.25
C SER A 87 -16.32 -7.75 -9.45
N ALA A 88 -16.55 -7.50 -9.35
CA ALA A 88 -15.63 -7.89 -9.49
C ALA A 88 -14.93 -7.87 -9.54
N GLY A 89 -14.94 -7.53 -9.44
CA GLY A 89 -14.05 -7.62 -9.36
C GLY A 89 -13.71 -7.49 -9.14
N ALA A 90 -13.89 -7.31 -8.95
CA ALA A 90 -13.32 -7.57 -8.73
C ALA A 90 -13.11 -7.60 -8.76
#